data_4c9dff4c46511d02272a97b8b2bb85f4
#
_entry.id   4c9dff4c46511d02272a97b8b2bb85f4
#
_cell.length_a   1.000
_cell.length_b   1.000
_cell.length_c   1.000
_cell.angle_alpha   90.00
_cell.angle_beta   90.00
_cell.angle_gamma   90.00
#
_symmetry.space_group_name_H-M   'P 1'
#
loop_
_entity.id
_entity.type
_entity.pdbx_description
1 polymer ?
#
loop_
_entity_poly.entity_id
_entity_poly.type
_entity_poly.pdbx_seq_one_letter_code
_entity_poly.pdbx_strand_id
1 'polypeptide(L)' 'MNVEGVYDILTAEEACEALRIGYNAIYGLLNNGKLKGYRNGCVWRIPKIAIQEYILSSARISAKTHSS' A
#
# COMPACT_ATOMS: atom_id res chain seq x y z
N MET A 1 20.80 -7.39 -8.28
CA MET A 1 20.11 -7.25 -7.60
C MET A 1 18.85 -6.76 -7.86
N ASN A 2 17.99 -7.46 -8.14
CA ASN A 2 16.81 -7.06 -8.51
C ASN A 2 15.82 -7.02 -7.49
N VAL A 3 16.14 -7.32 -6.31
CA VAL A 3 15.25 -7.22 -5.25
C VAL A 3 15.02 -5.86 -4.80
N GLU A 4 15.74 -4.92 -5.38
CA GLU A 4 15.57 -3.60 -5.01
C GLU A 4 14.22 -3.12 -5.16
N GLY A 5 13.50 -3.52 -6.16
CA GLY A 5 12.17 -3.04 -6.40
C GLY A 5 11.21 -3.47 -5.31
N VAL A 6 11.43 -4.63 -4.73
CA VAL A 6 10.58 -5.15 -3.68
C VAL A 6 10.80 -4.41 -2.38
N TYR A 7 12.03 -4.03 -2.12
CA TYR A 7 12.36 -3.37 -0.87
C TYR A 7 12.36 -1.86 -0.95
N ASP A 8 11.95 -1.31 -2.06
CA ASP A 8 11.85 0.14 -2.17
C ASP A 8 10.85 0.66 -1.17
N ILE A 9 11.13 1.83 -0.66
CA ILE A 9 10.25 2.50 0.29
C ILE A 9 9.64 3.70 -0.42
N LEU A 10 8.34 3.76 -0.40
CA LEU A 10 7.63 4.84 -1.08
C LEU A 10 7.17 5.89 -0.09
N THR A 11 7.01 7.11 -0.57
CA THR A 11 6.39 8.15 0.22
C THR A 11 4.88 7.96 0.11
N ALA A 12 4.13 8.68 0.94
CA ALA A 12 2.68 8.62 0.86
C ALA A 12 2.20 9.06 -0.51
N GLU A 13 2.86 10.06 -1.08
CA GLU A 13 2.49 10.55 -2.39
C GLU A 13 2.67 9.46 -3.45
N GLU A 14 3.80 8.78 -3.40
CA GLU A 14 4.07 7.71 -4.35
C GLU A 14 3.09 6.55 -4.17
N ALA A 15 2.74 6.27 -2.94
CA ALA A 15 1.78 5.21 -2.66
C ALA A 15 0.39 5.58 -3.20
N CYS A 16 0.02 6.85 -3.08
CA CYS A 16 -1.24 7.31 -3.64
C CYS A 16 -1.27 7.10 -5.14
N GLU A 17 -0.18 7.41 -5.80
CA GLU A 17 -0.11 7.22 -7.23
C GLU A 17 -0.16 5.75 -7.60
N ALA A 18 0.54 4.93 -6.86
CA ALA A 18 0.59 3.50 -7.14
C ALA A 18 -0.79 2.87 -7.00
N LEU A 19 -1.55 3.31 -6.01
CA LEU A 19 -2.87 2.75 -5.77
C LEU A 19 -3.99 3.55 -6.41
N ARG A 20 -3.65 4.71 -6.96
CA ARG A 20 -4.61 5.60 -7.59
C ARG A 20 -5.69 6.05 -6.63
N ILE A 21 -5.30 6.45 -5.45
CA ILE A 21 -6.22 6.94 -4.45
C ILE A 21 -5.71 8.25 -3.91
N GLY A 22 -6.55 8.96 -3.23
CA GLY A 22 -6.17 10.25 -2.66
C GLY A 22 -5.49 10.11 -1.32
N TYR A 23 -5.00 11.23 -0.80
CA TYR A 23 -4.31 11.24 0.47
C TYR A 23 -5.22 10.81 1.62
N ASN A 24 -6.46 11.24 1.63
CA ASN A 24 -7.36 10.87 2.71
C ASN A 24 -7.53 9.35 2.77
N ALA A 25 -7.62 8.74 1.61
CA ALA A 25 -7.79 7.29 1.54
C ALA A 25 -6.53 6.58 2.02
N ILE A 26 -5.37 7.07 1.61
CA ILE A 26 -4.12 6.40 1.98
C ILE A 26 -3.90 6.51 3.49
N TYR A 27 -4.18 7.66 4.07
CA TYR A 27 -4.01 7.83 5.50
C TYR A 27 -5.00 6.97 6.28
N GLY A 28 -6.19 6.81 5.75
CA GLY A 28 -7.16 5.92 6.38
C GLY A 28 -6.66 4.48 6.39
N LEU A 29 -6.10 4.03 5.29
CA LEU A 29 -5.56 2.67 5.21
C LEU A 29 -4.38 2.48 6.15
N LEU A 30 -3.53 3.49 6.26
CA LEU A 30 -2.39 3.40 7.15
C LEU A 30 -2.83 3.41 8.61
N ASN A 31 -3.80 4.24 8.92
CA ASN A 31 -4.25 4.36 10.30
C ASN A 31 -5.01 3.13 10.77
N ASN A 32 -5.75 2.49 9.91
CA ASN A 32 -6.50 1.32 10.35
C ASN A 32 -5.75 0.02 10.13
N GLY A 33 -4.51 0.10 9.66
CA GLY A 33 -3.68 -1.09 9.52
C GLY A 33 -3.90 -1.91 8.28
N LYS A 34 -4.73 -1.46 7.37
CA LYS A 34 -4.95 -2.21 6.15
C LYS A 34 -3.78 -2.10 5.20
N LEU A 35 -3.06 -1.00 5.25
CA LEU A 35 -1.85 -0.82 4.48
C LEU A 35 -0.71 -0.62 5.46
N LYS A 36 0.30 -1.42 5.38
CA LYS A 36 1.40 -1.35 6.31
C LYS A 36 2.38 -0.27 5.93
N GLY A 37 2.75 0.53 6.91
CA GLY A 37 3.72 1.58 6.69
C GLY A 37 4.19 2.07 8.04
N TYR A 38 5.18 2.95 8.06
CA TYR A 38 5.68 3.49 9.31
C TYR A 38 5.97 4.96 9.14
N ARG A 39 5.99 5.68 10.24
CA ARG A 39 6.28 7.11 10.20
C ARG A 39 7.72 7.34 10.57
N ASN A 40 8.37 8.16 9.77
CA ASN A 40 9.71 8.55 10.06
C ASN A 40 9.65 10.05 10.23
N GLY A 41 9.47 10.50 11.45
CA GLY A 41 9.23 11.89 11.73
C GLY A 41 7.83 12.27 11.28
N CYS A 42 7.73 13.18 10.35
CA CYS A 42 6.45 13.59 9.83
C CYS A 42 6.09 12.90 8.55
N VAL A 43 6.94 12.03 8.07
CA VAL A 43 6.76 11.44 6.75
C VAL A 43 6.42 9.98 6.86
N TRP A 44 5.39 9.55 6.17
CA TRP A 44 5.06 8.15 6.10
C TRP A 44 5.98 7.46 5.10
N ARG A 45 6.43 6.27 5.46
CA ARG A 45 7.24 5.45 4.59
C ARG A 45 6.51 4.13 4.40
N ILE A 46 6.28 3.77 3.15
CA ILE A 46 5.46 2.61 2.84
C ILE A 46 6.27 1.68 1.96
N PRO A 47 6.66 0.51 2.47
CA PRO A 47 7.42 -0.41 1.64
C PRO A 47 6.61 -0.85 0.43
N LYS A 48 7.26 -0.97 -0.68
CA LYS A 48 6.58 -1.37 -1.90
C LYS A 48 5.90 -2.73 -1.75
N ILE A 49 6.51 -3.61 -0.99
CA ILE A 49 5.92 -4.92 -0.75
C ILE A 49 4.59 -4.79 -0.02
N ALA A 50 4.44 -3.79 0.82
CA ALA A 50 3.18 -3.58 1.52
C ALA A 50 2.09 -3.17 0.55
N ILE A 51 2.44 -2.39 -0.46
CA ILE A 51 1.50 -2.00 -1.50
C ILE A 51 1.04 -3.25 -2.25
N GLN A 52 1.98 -4.10 -2.58
CA GLN A 52 1.65 -5.33 -3.29
C GLN A 52 0.76 -6.23 -2.46
N GLU A 53 1.04 -6.34 -1.19
CA GLU A 53 0.21 -7.15 -0.31
C GLU A 53 -1.19 -6.60 -0.21
N TYR A 54 -1.32 -5.28 -0.13
CA TYR A 54 -2.62 -4.67 -0.06
C TYR A 54 -3.41 -4.94 -1.34
N ILE A 55 -2.77 -4.80 -2.48
CA ILE A 55 -3.42 -5.04 -3.76
C ILE A 55 -3.86 -6.49 -3.87
N LEU A 56 -3.00 -7.41 -3.49
CA LEU A 56 -3.33 -8.82 -3.58
C LEU A 56 -4.49 -9.19 -2.66
N SER A 57 -4.50 -8.61 -1.50
CA SER A 57 -5.56 -8.87 -0.55
C SER A 57 -6.89 -8.36 -1.08
N SER A 58 -6.89 -7.16 -1.64
CA SER A 58 -8.08 -6.59 -2.21
C SER A 58 -8.55 -7.36 -3.42
N ALA A 59 -7.63 -7.75 -4.27
CA ALA A 59 -7.98 -8.50 -5.46
C ALA A 59 -8.51 -9.87 -5.10
N ARG A 60 -7.96 -10.47 -4.07
CA ARG A 60 -8.41 -11.76 -3.67
C ARG A 60 -9.83 -11.71 -3.14
N ILE A 61 -10.15 -10.68 -2.40
CA ILE A 61 -11.49 -10.49 -1.91
C ILE A 61 -12.44 -10.30 -3.07
N SER A 62 -12.06 -9.50 -4.03
CA SER A 62 -12.87 -9.26 -5.20
C SER A 62 -13.05 -10.52 -6.00
N ALA A 63 -12.01 -11.26 -6.18
CA ALA A 63 -12.07 -12.46 -6.96
C ALA A 63 -12.97 -13.48 -6.30
N LYS A 64 -12.91 -13.55 -4.99
CA LYS A 64 -13.72 -14.45 -4.29
C LYS A 64 -15.16 -14.10 -4.43
N THR A 65 -15.50 -12.86 -4.32
CA THR A 65 -16.85 -12.40 -4.51
C THR A 65 -17.32 -12.72 -5.89
N HIS A 66 -16.48 -12.56 -6.87
CA HIS A 66 -16.81 -12.79 -8.19
C HIS A 66 -17.06 -14.23 -8.43
N SER A 67 -16.29 -15.11 -7.90
CA SER A 67 -16.41 -16.46 -8.17
C SER A 67 -17.61 -17.04 -7.55
N SER A 68 -18.09 -16.44 -6.57
CA SER A 68 -19.26 -16.96 -5.99
C SER A 68 -20.44 -16.43 -6.66
#